data_892ef5ef88035bd495a41e9fb139a144
#
_entry.id   892ef5ef88035bd495a41e9fb139a144
#
_cell.length_a   1.000
_cell.length_b   1.000
_cell.length_c   1.000
_cell.angle_alpha   90.00
_cell.angle_beta   90.00
_cell.angle_gamma   90.00
#
_symmetry.space_group_name_H-M   'P 1'
#
loop_
_entity.id
_entity.type
_entity.pdbx_description
1 polymer ?
#
loop_
_entity_poly.entity_id
_entity_poly.type
_entity_poly.pdbx_seq_one_letter_code
_entity_poly.pdbx_strand_id
1 'polypeptide(L)'
;MEYKTKLEAHKNILDAIPEGESILWKGKPSFWGFSWYFFGLKLLAFYLIILSVVFAARLTVADFYTAFAVDFLPFLSSGILASFILMALAGIQSQSSVYIITENRVIIKSGAALSFLISIPFKKIKAVNLQKRKGSLGTISFELSSGKRVPYISCWPSVRPWKLKNTEPAFSCIEDVDEVATILRKSVMELSLIHI
;
A
#
# COMPACT_ATOMS: atom_id res chain seq x y z
N MET A 1 14.62 21.45 6.39
CA MET A 1 13.21 21.42 5.97
C MET A 1 12.53 20.07 6.28
N GLU A 2 13.20 18.98 6.03
CA GLU A 2 12.71 17.59 6.25
C GLU A 2 12.38 17.26 7.73
N TYR A 3 13.17 17.77 8.68
CA TYR A 3 12.96 17.55 10.11
C TYR A 3 11.67 18.18 10.65
N LYS A 4 11.33 19.38 10.21
CA LYS A 4 10.06 20.06 10.57
C LYS A 4 8.85 19.28 10.05
N THR A 5 8.91 18.80 8.81
CA THR A 5 7.82 18.03 8.19
C THR A 5 7.60 16.69 8.91
N LYS A 6 8.68 16.02 9.36
CA LYS A 6 8.55 14.81 10.19
C LYS A 6 7.94 15.09 11.56
N LEU A 7 8.28 16.22 12.17
CA LEU A 7 7.75 16.60 13.48
C LEU A 7 6.25 16.95 13.41
N GLU A 8 5.84 17.73 12.41
CA GLU A 8 4.42 18.05 12.17
C GLU A 8 3.60 16.81 11.79
N ALA A 9 4.19 15.92 10.98
CA ALA A 9 3.56 14.64 10.65
C ALA A 9 3.37 13.75 11.90
N HIS A 10 4.30 13.78 12.84
CA HIS A 10 4.22 13.03 14.09
C HIS A 10 3.18 13.65 15.03
N LYS A 11 3.15 14.96 15.15
CA LYS A 11 2.18 15.72 15.93
C LYS A 11 0.75 15.45 15.44
N ASN A 12 0.50 15.53 14.14
CA ASN A 12 -0.81 15.24 13.55
C ASN A 12 -1.29 13.80 13.79
N ILE A 13 -0.38 12.83 13.98
CA ILE A 13 -0.76 11.44 14.31
C ILE A 13 -1.12 11.33 15.79
N LEU A 14 -0.36 11.97 16.67
CA LEU A 14 -0.62 11.96 18.12
C LEU A 14 -1.94 12.68 18.44
N ASP A 15 -2.21 13.81 17.79
CA ASP A 15 -3.46 14.57 17.93
C ASP A 15 -4.70 13.76 17.46
N ALA A 16 -4.49 12.75 16.61
CA ALA A 16 -5.56 11.87 16.13
C ALA A 16 -5.87 10.69 17.05
N ILE A 17 -5.01 10.44 18.02
CA ILE A 17 -5.21 9.43 19.06
C ILE A 17 -5.85 10.16 20.26
N PRO A 18 -7.07 9.79 20.68
CA PRO A 18 -7.69 10.37 21.86
C PRO A 18 -6.83 10.17 23.09
N GLU A 19 -6.88 11.13 24.01
CA GLU A 19 -6.20 11.03 25.29
C GLU A 19 -6.69 9.77 26.04
N GLY A 20 -5.74 8.95 26.46
CA GLY A 20 -6.02 7.71 27.20
C GLY A 20 -6.10 6.43 26.34
N GLU A 21 -5.97 6.49 24.99
CA GLU A 21 -5.85 5.29 24.18
C GLU A 21 -4.40 4.84 24.03
N SER A 22 -4.10 3.57 24.36
CA SER A 22 -2.77 2.99 24.15
C SER A 22 -2.60 2.48 22.69
N ILE A 23 -1.37 2.59 22.20
CA ILE A 23 -0.99 2.07 20.88
C ILE A 23 -0.59 0.61 21.05
N LEU A 24 -1.32 -0.29 20.40
CA LEU A 24 -1.02 -1.73 20.43
C LEU A 24 -0.02 -2.11 19.34
N TRP A 25 -0.10 -1.45 18.19
CA TRP A 25 0.80 -1.71 17.08
C TRP A 25 0.94 -0.48 16.19
N LYS A 26 2.15 -0.30 15.64
CA LYS A 26 2.47 0.75 14.68
C LYS A 26 3.37 0.18 13.59
N GLY A 27 2.98 0.37 12.33
CA GLY A 27 3.74 -0.12 11.19
C GLY A 27 3.68 0.80 9.98
N LYS A 28 4.41 0.40 8.95
CA LYS A 28 4.47 1.06 7.64
C LYS A 28 4.36 0.04 6.53
N PRO A 29 3.95 0.45 5.31
CA PRO A 29 4.03 -0.43 4.15
C PRO A 29 5.49 -0.80 3.84
N SER A 30 5.72 -2.05 3.47
CA SER A 30 7.02 -2.49 2.95
C SER A 30 7.29 -1.86 1.58
N PHE A 31 8.48 -1.28 1.40
CA PHE A 31 8.90 -0.69 0.13
C PHE A 31 8.81 -1.69 -1.03
N TRP A 32 9.35 -2.91 -0.83
CA TRP A 32 9.32 -3.95 -1.85
C TRP A 32 7.92 -4.45 -2.14
N GLY A 33 7.09 -4.61 -1.10
CA GLY A 33 5.69 -4.97 -1.24
C GLY A 33 4.92 -3.94 -2.06
N PHE A 34 5.13 -2.66 -1.79
CA PHE A 34 4.51 -1.56 -2.52
C PHE A 34 4.96 -1.51 -3.98
N SER A 35 6.27 -1.57 -4.24
CA SER A 35 6.82 -1.55 -5.60
C SER A 35 6.29 -2.71 -6.43
N TRP A 36 6.31 -3.92 -5.87
CA TRP A 36 6.04 -5.15 -6.61
C TRP A 36 4.55 -5.42 -6.83
N TYR A 37 3.74 -5.20 -5.78
CA TYR A 37 2.33 -5.57 -5.79
C TYR A 37 1.37 -4.41 -5.99
N PHE A 38 1.71 -3.22 -5.49
CA PHE A 38 0.82 -2.06 -5.58
C PHE A 38 1.08 -1.25 -6.85
N PHE A 39 2.32 -0.86 -7.11
CA PHE A 39 2.69 -0.09 -8.30
C PHE A 39 2.86 -0.94 -9.56
N GLY A 40 2.72 -2.25 -9.44
CA GLY A 40 2.68 -3.14 -10.60
C GLY A 40 4.03 -3.37 -11.29
N LEU A 41 5.14 -3.21 -10.58
CA LEU A 41 6.49 -3.48 -11.11
C LEU A 41 6.59 -4.91 -11.67
N LYS A 42 5.86 -5.86 -11.08
CA LYS A 42 5.74 -7.22 -11.59
C LYS A 42 5.15 -7.27 -13.01
N LEU A 43 4.10 -6.48 -13.28
CA LEU A 43 3.46 -6.44 -14.60
C LEU A 43 4.37 -5.78 -15.64
N LEU A 44 5.07 -4.73 -15.24
CA LEU A 44 6.05 -4.06 -16.09
C LEU A 44 7.19 -5.00 -16.45
N ALA A 45 7.75 -5.73 -15.47
CA ALA A 45 8.80 -6.71 -15.70
C ALA A 45 8.32 -7.83 -16.66
N PHE A 46 7.12 -8.35 -16.47
CA PHE A 46 6.53 -9.35 -17.35
C PHE A 46 6.34 -8.81 -18.77
N TYR A 47 5.85 -7.57 -18.92
CA TYR A 47 5.73 -6.90 -20.21
C TYR A 47 7.09 -6.77 -20.92
N LEU A 48 8.13 -6.35 -20.21
CA LEU A 48 9.49 -6.21 -20.77
C LEU A 48 10.06 -7.56 -21.21
N ILE A 49 9.78 -8.65 -20.46
CA ILE A 49 10.17 -10.00 -20.84
C ILE A 49 9.49 -10.42 -22.14
N ILE A 50 8.17 -10.24 -22.26
CA ILE A 50 7.42 -10.55 -23.48
C ILE A 50 7.98 -9.74 -24.66
N LEU A 51 8.18 -8.45 -24.47
CA LEU A 51 8.74 -7.58 -25.50
C LEU A 51 10.12 -8.05 -25.96
N SER A 52 10.97 -8.48 -25.04
CA SER A 52 12.29 -9.02 -25.35
C SER A 52 12.21 -10.32 -26.17
N VAL A 53 11.27 -11.21 -25.83
CA VAL A 53 11.04 -12.46 -26.58
C VAL A 53 10.50 -12.17 -27.99
N VAL A 54 9.53 -11.26 -28.11
CA VAL A 54 8.97 -10.86 -29.42
C VAL A 54 10.06 -10.23 -30.29
N PHE A 55 10.91 -9.38 -29.72
CA PHE A 55 12.02 -8.79 -30.44
C PHE A 55 13.02 -9.87 -30.89
N ALA A 56 13.42 -10.76 -29.99
CA ALA A 56 14.32 -11.86 -30.33
C ALA A 56 13.79 -12.75 -31.47
N ALA A 57 12.46 -12.99 -31.50
CA ALA A 57 11.81 -13.75 -32.55
C ALA A 57 11.79 -13.02 -33.91
N ARG A 58 11.89 -11.69 -33.91
CA ARG A 58 11.97 -10.86 -35.16
C ARG A 58 13.37 -10.67 -35.70
N LEU A 59 14.41 -11.06 -34.96
CA LEU A 59 15.79 -10.99 -35.40
C LEU A 59 16.10 -12.04 -36.46
N THR A 60 15.58 -11.82 -37.65
CA THR A 60 15.99 -12.54 -38.85
C THR A 60 17.09 -11.73 -39.54
N VAL A 61 18.30 -12.06 -39.18
CA VAL A 61 19.53 -12.11 -39.99
C VAL A 61 20.17 -10.84 -40.58
N ALA A 62 19.47 -9.79 -41.01
CA ALA A 62 20.19 -8.82 -41.87
C ALA A 62 20.85 -7.64 -41.14
N ASP A 63 20.23 -7.05 -40.12
CA ASP A 63 20.76 -5.84 -39.47
C ASP A 63 20.56 -5.85 -37.95
N PHE A 64 21.18 -6.83 -37.28
CA PHE A 64 21.09 -6.95 -35.82
C PHE A 64 21.38 -5.64 -35.08
N TYR A 65 22.46 -4.95 -35.46
CA TYR A 65 22.86 -3.72 -34.80
C TYR A 65 21.87 -2.59 -34.99
N THR A 66 21.30 -2.43 -36.18
CA THR A 66 20.31 -1.38 -36.48
C THR A 66 19.00 -1.67 -35.77
N ALA A 67 18.49 -2.89 -35.87
CA ALA A 67 17.28 -3.30 -35.16
C ALA A 67 17.44 -3.20 -33.63
N PHE A 68 18.60 -3.58 -33.09
CA PHE A 68 18.85 -3.46 -31.66
C PHE A 68 18.90 -1.99 -31.22
N ALA A 69 19.64 -1.13 -31.92
CA ALA A 69 19.82 0.26 -31.52
C ALA A 69 18.57 1.12 -31.74
N VAL A 70 17.85 0.90 -32.83
CA VAL A 70 16.70 1.75 -33.22
C VAL A 70 15.38 1.22 -32.65
N ASP A 71 15.16 -0.08 -32.66
CA ASP A 71 13.88 -0.66 -32.29
C ASP A 71 13.86 -1.11 -30.82
N PHE A 72 14.88 -1.81 -30.34
CA PHE A 72 14.86 -2.43 -29.02
C PHE A 72 15.35 -1.50 -27.89
N LEU A 73 16.47 -0.81 -28.10
CA LEU A 73 17.11 0.00 -27.07
C LEU A 73 16.22 1.12 -26.50
N PRO A 74 15.43 1.86 -27.33
CA PRO A 74 14.51 2.87 -26.81
C PRO A 74 13.41 2.28 -25.91
N PHE A 75 12.85 1.11 -26.26
CA PHE A 75 11.86 0.45 -25.44
C PHE A 75 12.44 -0.08 -24.13
N LEU A 76 13.63 -0.66 -24.17
CA LEU A 76 14.30 -1.13 -22.96
C LEU A 76 14.66 0.04 -22.03
N SER A 77 15.21 1.12 -22.56
CA SER A 77 15.56 2.31 -21.78
C SER A 77 14.33 2.97 -21.16
N SER A 78 13.22 3.09 -21.91
CA SER A 78 11.98 3.63 -21.39
C SER A 78 11.38 2.74 -20.29
N GLY A 79 11.45 1.42 -20.43
CA GLY A 79 11.01 0.46 -19.42
C GLY A 79 11.85 0.52 -18.13
N ILE A 80 13.15 0.66 -18.27
CA ILE A 80 14.06 0.87 -17.13
C ILE A 80 13.71 2.20 -16.43
N LEU A 81 13.58 3.29 -17.19
CA LEU A 81 13.21 4.60 -16.65
C LEU A 81 11.85 4.54 -15.91
N ALA A 82 10.84 3.91 -16.50
CA ALA A 82 9.53 3.71 -15.88
C ALA A 82 9.66 2.91 -14.58
N SER A 83 10.50 1.88 -14.54
CA SER A 83 10.76 1.10 -13.33
C SER A 83 11.35 1.95 -12.21
N PHE A 84 12.31 2.81 -12.52
CA PHE A 84 12.88 3.76 -11.55
C PHE A 84 11.85 4.74 -11.01
N ILE A 85 11.00 5.29 -11.88
CA ILE A 85 9.93 6.21 -11.47
C ILE A 85 8.95 5.50 -10.53
N LEU A 86 8.51 4.28 -10.88
CA LEU A 86 7.60 3.51 -10.02
C LEU A 86 8.23 3.15 -8.68
N MET A 87 9.51 2.80 -8.65
CA MET A 87 10.24 2.54 -7.40
C MET A 87 10.38 3.81 -6.55
N ALA A 88 10.69 4.95 -7.17
CA ALA A 88 10.77 6.23 -6.46
C ALA A 88 9.41 6.61 -5.83
N LEU A 89 8.31 6.48 -6.60
CA LEU A 89 6.96 6.70 -6.09
C LEU A 89 6.61 5.74 -4.94
N ALA A 90 6.96 4.46 -5.06
CA ALA A 90 6.76 3.48 -4.00
C ALA A 90 7.55 3.85 -2.73
N GLY A 91 8.78 4.31 -2.87
CA GLY A 91 9.62 4.76 -1.76
C GLY A 91 9.03 5.97 -1.03
N ILE A 92 8.66 7.00 -1.77
CA ILE A 92 8.03 8.20 -1.23
C ILE A 92 6.74 7.83 -0.49
N GLN A 93 5.91 6.99 -1.10
CA GLN A 93 4.61 6.62 -0.55
C GLN A 93 4.74 5.72 0.68
N SER A 94 5.66 4.75 0.66
CA SER A 94 5.94 3.85 1.79
C SER A 94 6.41 4.64 3.02
N GLN A 95 7.25 5.66 2.83
CA GLN A 95 7.74 6.49 3.94
C GLN A 95 6.67 7.45 4.49
N SER A 96 5.74 7.88 3.64
CA SER A 96 4.68 8.83 4.00
C SER A 96 3.45 8.18 4.63
N SER A 97 3.33 6.85 4.54
CA SER A 97 2.21 6.10 5.10
C SER A 97 2.56 5.53 6.46
N VAL A 98 1.62 5.62 7.40
CA VAL A 98 1.74 5.05 8.75
C VAL A 98 0.41 4.40 9.14
N TYR A 99 0.49 3.20 9.69
CA TYR A 99 -0.64 2.42 10.18
C TYR A 99 -0.51 2.24 11.68
N ILE A 100 -1.61 2.43 12.40
CA ILE A 100 -1.64 2.30 13.86
C ILE A 100 -2.89 1.53 14.25
N ILE A 101 -2.73 0.65 15.22
CA ILE A 101 -3.81 -0.05 15.91
C ILE A 101 -3.79 0.42 17.36
N THR A 102 -4.90 0.95 17.83
CA THR A 102 -5.13 1.27 19.24
C THR A 102 -6.13 0.27 19.83
N GLU A 103 -6.46 0.42 21.09
CA GLU A 103 -7.45 -0.45 21.77
C GLU A 103 -8.86 -0.36 21.13
N ASN A 104 -9.26 0.79 20.58
CA ASN A 104 -10.63 1.03 20.14
C ASN A 104 -10.78 1.28 18.64
N ARG A 105 -9.70 1.54 17.91
CA ARG A 105 -9.74 1.95 16.50
C ARG A 105 -8.51 1.61 15.71
N VAL A 106 -8.67 1.69 14.40
CA VAL A 106 -7.57 1.64 13.43
C VAL A 106 -7.37 3.02 12.86
N ILE A 107 -6.11 3.46 12.79
CA ILE A 107 -5.73 4.75 12.21
C ILE A 107 -4.84 4.51 11.01
N ILE A 108 -5.23 5.07 9.87
CA ILE A 108 -4.49 5.01 8.61
C ILE A 108 -4.11 6.44 8.24
N LYS A 109 -2.82 6.73 8.27
CA LYS A 109 -2.28 7.94 7.64
C LYS A 109 -1.67 7.53 6.31
N SER A 110 -2.13 8.14 5.24
CA SER A 110 -1.66 7.84 3.89
C SER A 110 -1.54 9.11 3.07
N GLY A 111 -0.64 9.10 2.09
CA GLY A 111 -0.44 10.18 1.15
C GLY A 111 0.87 10.93 1.34
N ALA A 112 1.60 11.11 0.23
CA ALA A 112 2.87 11.83 0.20
C ALA A 112 2.69 13.33 -0.04
N ALA A 113 1.83 13.71 -0.98
CA ALA A 113 1.54 15.11 -1.31
C ALA A 113 0.36 15.66 -0.50
N LEU A 114 -0.72 14.87 -0.40
CA LEU A 114 -1.90 15.17 0.42
C LEU A 114 -2.02 14.07 1.47
N SER A 115 -1.67 14.37 2.70
CA SER A 115 -1.78 13.41 3.79
C SER A 115 -3.22 13.36 4.30
N PHE A 116 -3.87 12.22 4.09
CA PHE A 116 -5.18 11.92 4.67
C PHE A 116 -5.00 11.06 5.92
N LEU A 117 -5.75 11.38 6.94
CA LEU A 117 -5.80 10.63 8.17
C LEU A 117 -7.22 10.08 8.34
N ILE A 118 -7.32 8.76 8.41
CA ILE A 118 -8.59 8.04 8.55
C ILE A 118 -8.55 7.29 9.86
N SER A 119 -9.47 7.62 10.77
CA SER A 119 -9.68 6.91 12.03
C SER A 119 -10.96 6.09 11.95
N ILE A 120 -10.85 4.78 12.11
CA ILE A 120 -11.94 3.81 11.98
C ILE A 120 -12.14 3.11 13.31
N PRO A 121 -13.17 3.45 14.10
CA PRO A 121 -13.51 2.70 15.31
C PRO A 121 -13.88 1.24 14.97
N PHE A 122 -13.45 0.30 15.78
CA PHE A 122 -13.78 -1.12 15.55
C PHE A 122 -15.27 -1.40 15.43
N LYS A 123 -16.11 -0.65 16.16
CA LYS A 123 -17.60 -0.74 16.05
C LYS A 123 -18.14 -0.45 14.65
N LYS A 124 -17.39 0.24 13.79
CA LYS A 124 -17.75 0.53 12.40
C LYS A 124 -17.18 -0.45 11.39
N ILE A 125 -16.39 -1.40 11.82
CA ILE A 125 -15.82 -2.44 10.97
C ILE A 125 -16.79 -3.62 10.95
N LYS A 126 -17.29 -3.95 9.76
CA LYS A 126 -18.18 -5.08 9.53
C LYS A 126 -17.39 -6.38 9.38
N ALA A 127 -16.30 -6.31 8.62
CA ALA A 127 -15.44 -7.45 8.36
C ALA A 127 -13.98 -7.00 8.11
N VAL A 128 -13.06 -7.87 8.46
CA VAL A 128 -11.62 -7.70 8.18
C VAL A 128 -11.22 -8.79 7.19
N ASN A 129 -10.72 -8.37 6.03
CA ASN A 129 -10.27 -9.27 4.99
C ASN A 129 -8.74 -9.30 4.96
N LEU A 130 -8.17 -10.48 5.17
CA LEU A 130 -6.73 -10.72 5.11
C LEU A 130 -6.36 -11.28 3.75
N GLN A 131 -5.45 -10.62 3.04
CA GLN A 131 -4.86 -11.10 1.81
C GLN A 131 -3.36 -11.33 2.02
N LYS A 132 -2.98 -12.58 2.20
CA LYS A 132 -1.57 -12.97 2.29
C LYS A 132 -0.90 -12.91 0.92
N ARG A 133 0.37 -12.54 0.94
CA ARG A 133 1.24 -12.52 -0.23
C ARG A 133 2.44 -13.44 0.00
N LYS A 134 3.40 -13.43 -0.90
CA LYS A 134 4.60 -14.25 -0.76
C LYS A 134 5.43 -13.79 0.46
N GLY A 135 5.86 -14.73 1.28
CA GLY A 135 6.54 -14.47 2.57
C GLY A 135 5.58 -14.00 3.66
N SER A 136 6.03 -13.16 4.56
CA SER A 136 5.24 -12.57 5.66
C SER A 136 4.40 -11.36 5.22
N LEU A 137 4.52 -10.93 3.95
CA LEU A 137 3.82 -9.77 3.43
C LEU A 137 2.31 -10.03 3.27
N GLY A 138 1.52 -9.01 3.55
CA GLY A 138 0.09 -9.08 3.32
C GLY A 138 -0.61 -7.73 3.31
N THR A 139 -1.90 -7.77 3.06
CA THR A 139 -2.79 -6.61 3.06
C THR A 139 -4.00 -6.94 3.92
N ILE A 140 -4.32 -6.08 4.87
CA ILE A 140 -5.50 -6.18 5.71
C ILE A 140 -6.47 -5.09 5.29
N SER A 141 -7.63 -5.44 4.76
CA SER A 141 -8.64 -4.47 4.37
C SER A 141 -9.84 -4.51 5.31
N PHE A 142 -10.41 -3.33 5.56
CA PHE A 142 -11.50 -3.12 6.49
C PHE A 142 -12.79 -2.82 5.73
N GLU A 143 -13.75 -3.75 5.79
CA GLU A 143 -15.09 -3.51 5.28
C GLU A 143 -15.87 -2.70 6.31
N LEU A 144 -16.35 -1.53 5.92
CA LEU A 144 -17.07 -0.64 6.83
C LEU A 144 -18.55 -0.99 6.87
N SER A 145 -19.13 -0.93 8.07
CA SER A 145 -20.59 -0.99 8.27
C SER A 145 -21.24 0.26 7.68
N SER A 146 -22.34 0.09 6.98
CA SER A 146 -22.98 1.08 6.12
C SER A 146 -23.13 2.49 6.70
N GLY A 147 -22.96 3.52 5.87
CA GLY A 147 -23.32 4.90 6.15
C GLY A 147 -22.40 5.97 5.59
N LYS A 148 -21.11 5.89 5.78
CA LYS A 148 -20.17 6.89 5.22
C LYS A 148 -19.24 6.26 4.21
N ARG A 149 -19.49 6.54 2.94
CA ARG A 149 -18.54 6.18 1.87
C ARG A 149 -17.33 7.08 1.99
N VAL A 150 -16.18 6.48 2.27
CA VAL A 150 -14.92 7.21 2.19
C VAL A 150 -14.53 7.29 0.72
N PRO A 151 -14.23 8.48 0.16
CA PRO A 151 -13.82 8.59 -1.22
C PRO A 151 -12.57 7.75 -1.49
N TYR A 152 -12.55 7.02 -2.60
CA TYR A 152 -11.42 6.15 -2.97
C TYR A 152 -10.09 6.92 -3.01
N ILE A 153 -10.12 8.14 -3.57
CA ILE A 153 -8.95 9.01 -3.69
C ILE A 153 -8.37 9.38 -2.32
N SER A 154 -9.22 9.60 -1.30
CA SER A 154 -8.76 9.93 0.05
C SER A 154 -8.11 8.75 0.78
N CYS A 155 -8.45 7.52 0.38
CA CYS A 155 -7.82 6.32 0.95
C CYS A 155 -6.59 5.88 0.16
N TRP A 156 -6.44 6.36 -1.08
CA TRP A 156 -5.35 5.94 -1.95
C TRP A 156 -3.98 6.38 -1.37
N PRO A 157 -2.97 5.50 -1.37
CA PRO A 157 -2.92 4.14 -1.86
C PRO A 157 -3.24 3.07 -0.79
N SER A 158 -3.61 3.46 0.43
CA SER A 158 -3.96 2.55 1.53
C SER A 158 -5.42 2.08 1.40
N VAL A 159 -5.73 1.45 0.27
CA VAL A 159 -7.06 0.99 -0.12
C VAL A 159 -6.97 -0.32 -0.87
N ARG A 160 -8.00 -1.16 -0.75
CA ARG A 160 -8.09 -2.37 -1.55
C ARG A 160 -8.27 -2.03 -3.03
N PRO A 161 -7.38 -2.49 -3.94
CA PRO A 161 -7.48 -2.19 -5.35
C PRO A 161 -8.81 -2.66 -5.96
N TRP A 162 -9.31 -1.93 -6.97
CA TRP A 162 -10.49 -2.25 -7.77
C TRP A 162 -11.84 -2.22 -7.06
N LYS A 163 -11.92 -1.85 -5.78
CA LYS A 163 -13.18 -1.65 -5.04
C LYS A 163 -13.58 -0.17 -4.99
N LEU A 164 -13.96 0.39 -6.13
CA LEU A 164 -14.34 1.81 -6.26
C LEU A 164 -15.71 2.11 -5.65
N LYS A 165 -16.66 1.17 -5.75
CA LYS A 165 -18.05 1.36 -5.32
C LYS A 165 -18.20 1.26 -3.79
N ASN A 166 -17.47 0.33 -3.18
CA ASN A 166 -17.41 0.15 -1.73
C ASN A 166 -15.95 0.22 -1.31
N THR A 167 -15.46 1.41 -1.05
CA THR A 167 -14.07 1.66 -0.67
C THR A 167 -13.75 0.94 0.63
N GLU A 168 -12.75 0.07 0.62
CA GLU A 168 -12.22 -0.63 1.78
C GLU A 168 -10.84 -0.06 2.12
N PRO A 169 -10.74 0.82 3.14
CA PRO A 169 -9.43 1.23 3.64
C PRO A 169 -8.60 0.02 4.03
N ALA A 170 -7.30 0.05 3.81
CA ALA A 170 -6.46 -1.11 4.02
C ALA A 170 -5.06 -0.75 4.54
N PHE A 171 -4.51 -1.64 5.34
CA PHE A 171 -3.09 -1.73 5.59
C PHE A 171 -2.45 -2.45 4.42
N SER A 172 -1.89 -1.72 3.49
CA SER A 172 -1.35 -2.26 2.25
C SER A 172 0.09 -2.71 2.41
N CYS A 173 0.39 -3.94 2.00
CA CYS A 173 1.75 -4.49 1.91
C CYS A 173 2.54 -4.35 3.23
N ILE A 174 1.93 -4.72 4.35
CA ILE A 174 2.61 -4.77 5.65
C ILE A 174 3.40 -6.07 5.80
N GLU A 175 4.48 -6.00 6.55
CA GLU A 175 5.25 -7.16 7.00
C GLU A 175 4.56 -7.81 8.20
N ASP A 176 4.85 -9.09 8.43
CA ASP A 176 4.34 -9.89 9.56
C ASP A 176 2.81 -9.79 9.73
N VAL A 177 2.11 -9.92 8.59
CA VAL A 177 0.66 -9.72 8.50
C VAL A 177 -0.13 -10.64 9.45
N ASP A 178 0.39 -11.82 9.78
CA ASP A 178 -0.25 -12.76 10.69
C ASP A 178 -0.21 -12.29 12.15
N GLU A 179 0.88 -11.67 12.57
CA GLU A 179 1.00 -11.04 13.88
C GLU A 179 0.02 -9.88 14.02
N VAL A 180 -0.01 -9.00 13.03
CA VAL A 180 -0.93 -7.86 13.00
C VAL A 180 -2.39 -8.31 12.99
N ALA A 181 -2.72 -9.35 12.24
CA ALA A 181 -4.07 -9.92 12.23
C ALA A 181 -4.45 -10.52 13.60
N THR A 182 -3.49 -11.11 14.31
CA THR A 182 -3.71 -11.64 15.67
C THR A 182 -3.98 -10.54 16.67
N ILE A 183 -3.21 -9.45 16.62
CA ILE A 183 -3.41 -8.25 17.46
C ILE A 183 -4.81 -7.68 17.21
N LEU A 184 -5.19 -7.48 15.93
CA LEU A 184 -6.51 -6.99 15.57
C LEU A 184 -7.63 -7.87 16.08
N ARG A 185 -7.50 -9.19 15.93
CA ARG A 185 -8.50 -10.15 16.42
C ARG A 185 -8.67 -10.06 17.93
N LYS A 186 -7.57 -10.00 18.67
CA LYS A 186 -7.57 -9.87 20.13
C LYS A 186 -8.29 -8.59 20.56
N SER A 187 -7.95 -7.44 19.98
CA SER A 187 -8.56 -6.15 20.31
C SER A 187 -10.06 -6.11 20.02
N VAL A 188 -10.50 -6.70 18.90
CA VAL A 188 -11.93 -6.77 18.56
C VAL A 188 -12.69 -7.69 19.52
N MET A 189 -12.09 -8.82 19.95
CA MET A 189 -12.69 -9.73 20.93
C MET A 189 -12.82 -9.08 22.31
N GLU A 190 -11.78 -8.42 22.78
CA GLU A 190 -11.81 -7.72 24.07
C GLU A 190 -12.92 -6.66 24.12
N LEU A 191 -13.08 -5.88 23.04
CA LEU A 191 -14.18 -4.92 22.94
C LEU A 191 -15.58 -5.57 22.93
N SER A 192 -15.71 -6.76 22.34
CA SER A 192 -17.00 -7.48 22.34
C SER A 192 -17.37 -8.02 23.71
N LEU A 193 -16.38 -8.35 24.56
CA LEU A 193 -16.60 -8.83 25.91
C LEU A 193 -16.94 -7.71 26.91
N ILE A 194 -16.51 -6.48 26.66
CA ILE A 194 -16.79 -5.32 27.54
C ILE A 194 -18.24 -4.81 27.33
N HIS A 195 -18.93 -5.24 26.28
CA HIS A 195 -20.26 -4.77 25.91
C HIS A 195 -21.37 -5.78 26.16
N ILE A 196 -21.11 -6.86 26.94
CA ILE A 196 -22.10 -7.77 27.51
C ILE A 196 -22.27 -7.39 28.99
#